data_ff9c1ffc50dec4f410efc11f65599694
#
_entry.id   ff9c1ffc50dec4f410efc11f65599694
#
_cell.length_a   1.000
_cell.length_b   1.000
_cell.length_c   1.000
_cell.angle_alpha   90.00
_cell.angle_beta   90.00
_cell.angle_gamma   90.00
#
_symmetry.space_group_name_H-M   'P 1'
#
loop_
_entity.id
_entity.type
_entity.pdbx_description
1 polymer ?
#
loop_
_entity_poly.entity_id
_entity_poly.type
_entity_poly.pdbx_seq_one_letter_code
_entity_poly.pdbx_strand_id
1 'polypeptide(L)'
;DILMREGIPYKVIGGLKFYERKEIKDIIAYLRLIHNSADNLSLKRIINEPKRGIGKTSIDQIQEISDKTGNSMYEIIRNAQEYGLTRVFSNSRDFIEQIEYLKSKKDELKISDLIKETLNKTGYTKALENENSVEAETRIENLEEFLTVAIEFEEESADNTLAEFLENITLSSDIDGMEDQDNSITLMTLHSAKGLEFPVVFLVGMEEGIFPGYKTIGEPQALEEERRLFYVGITRAKQYLYLTCAKHRTIFGSTSYNQVSRFVKEIPEELLEGYAEVVERKSVDKEEFKDYGYRWSYGKGQTVKTFKMSEEDKSAVAKTIGEQGTKSEYQYRTAESFLNSIKQNNQTNDVDLSKYQVGQRVYHKKFGEGTIT
;
A
#
# COMPACT_ATOMS: atom_id res chain seq x y z
N ASP A 1 -9.27 4.48 -11.44
CA ASP A 1 -9.35 4.01 -12.84
C ASP A 1 -10.79 3.73 -13.29
N ILE A 2 -11.59 2.91 -12.56
CA ILE A 2 -12.98 2.61 -12.97
C ILE A 2 -13.86 3.87 -13.05
N LEU A 3 -13.84 4.75 -12.03
CA LEU A 3 -14.64 5.99 -12.05
C LEU A 3 -14.26 6.88 -13.24
N MET A 4 -12.99 6.92 -13.57
CA MET A 4 -12.46 7.67 -14.72
C MET A 4 -12.95 7.07 -16.04
N ARG A 5 -12.85 5.75 -16.20
CA ARG A 5 -13.32 5.03 -17.39
C ARG A 5 -14.83 5.23 -17.62
N GLU A 6 -15.60 5.25 -16.54
CA GLU A 6 -17.05 5.51 -16.58
C GLU A 6 -17.39 7.00 -16.66
N GLY A 7 -16.40 7.90 -16.75
CA GLY A 7 -16.62 9.34 -16.84
C GLY A 7 -17.24 9.96 -15.58
N ILE A 8 -17.07 9.33 -14.43
CA ILE A 8 -17.64 9.78 -13.16
C ILE A 8 -16.61 10.70 -12.47
N PRO A 9 -16.93 12.00 -12.30
CA PRO A 9 -16.01 12.93 -11.63
C PRO A 9 -15.74 12.53 -10.19
N TYR A 10 -14.49 12.54 -9.77
CA TYR A 10 -14.11 12.25 -8.40
C TYR A 10 -12.97 13.16 -7.94
N LYS A 11 -12.83 13.29 -6.62
CA LYS A 11 -11.70 13.96 -5.96
C LYS A 11 -11.16 13.13 -4.81
N VAL A 12 -9.84 13.10 -4.64
CA VAL A 12 -9.17 12.42 -3.54
C VAL A 12 -8.74 13.41 -2.48
N ILE A 13 -9.17 13.18 -1.23
CA ILE A 13 -8.82 14.03 -0.08
C ILE A 13 -7.86 13.28 0.86
N GLY A 14 -6.75 13.93 1.19
CA GLY A 14 -5.87 13.47 2.26
C GLY A 14 -4.86 12.42 1.85
N GLY A 15 -4.03 12.70 0.85
CA GLY A 15 -2.89 11.87 0.45
C GLY A 15 -2.20 12.41 -0.80
N LEU A 16 -0.95 12.04 -1.01
CA LEU A 16 -0.32 12.21 -2.32
C LEU A 16 -1.05 11.30 -3.32
N LYS A 17 -1.43 11.88 -4.46
CA LYS A 17 -2.01 11.11 -5.56
C LYS A 17 -1.05 9.99 -5.94
N PHE A 18 -1.58 8.84 -6.36
CA PHE A 18 -0.75 7.64 -6.59
C PHE A 18 0.39 7.91 -7.57
N TYR A 19 0.09 8.52 -8.71
CA TYR A 19 1.08 8.86 -9.73
C TYR A 19 2.02 10.01 -9.34
N GLU A 20 1.75 10.74 -8.26
CA GLU A 20 2.62 11.78 -7.72
C GLU A 20 3.68 11.27 -6.76
N ARG A 21 3.55 10.02 -6.28
CA ARG A 21 4.51 9.40 -5.37
C ARG A 21 5.88 9.28 -6.02
N LYS A 22 6.93 9.50 -5.23
CA LYS A 22 8.31 9.54 -5.74
C LYS A 22 8.68 8.28 -6.53
N GLU A 23 8.47 7.11 -5.95
CA GLU A 23 8.81 5.81 -6.51
C GLU A 23 8.03 5.51 -7.79
N ILE A 24 6.78 5.95 -7.87
CA ILE A 24 5.94 5.80 -9.07
C ILE A 24 6.44 6.71 -10.19
N LYS A 25 6.73 7.96 -9.88
CA LYS A 25 7.35 8.87 -10.86
C LYS A 25 8.72 8.38 -11.33
N ASP A 26 9.49 7.74 -10.46
CA ASP A 26 10.80 7.20 -10.80
C ASP A 26 10.67 6.02 -11.76
N ILE A 27 9.80 5.03 -11.49
CA ILE A 27 9.59 3.90 -12.41
C ILE A 27 8.99 4.34 -13.75
N ILE A 28 8.04 5.26 -13.75
CA ILE A 28 7.50 5.84 -14.99
C ILE A 28 8.61 6.54 -15.80
N ALA A 29 9.51 7.25 -15.15
CA ALA A 29 10.65 7.89 -15.84
C ALA A 29 11.61 6.86 -16.43
N TYR A 30 11.85 5.73 -15.76
CA TYR A 30 12.58 4.61 -16.35
C TYR A 30 11.89 4.07 -17.61
N LEU A 31 10.61 3.80 -17.55
CA LEU A 31 9.83 3.30 -18.69
C LEU A 31 9.81 4.29 -19.85
N ARG A 32 9.67 5.60 -19.58
CA ARG A 32 9.75 6.65 -20.59
C ARG A 32 11.12 6.71 -21.26
N LEU A 33 12.21 6.58 -20.49
CA LEU A 33 13.56 6.55 -21.04
C LEU A 33 13.83 5.30 -21.88
N ILE A 34 13.30 4.13 -21.47
CA ILE A 34 13.37 2.87 -22.22
C ILE A 34 12.59 3.02 -23.54
N HIS A 35 11.43 3.68 -23.50
CA HIS A 35 10.64 3.96 -24.70
C HIS A 35 11.32 4.97 -25.62
N ASN A 36 11.78 6.10 -25.05
CA ASN A 36 12.41 7.20 -25.78
C ASN A 36 13.66 7.70 -25.04
N SER A 37 14.83 7.34 -25.54
CA SER A 37 16.13 7.75 -24.95
C SER A 37 16.42 9.26 -25.08
N ALA A 38 15.65 10.01 -25.85
CA ALA A 38 15.79 11.47 -25.94
C ALA A 38 15.03 12.23 -24.85
N ASP A 39 14.31 11.54 -23.95
CA ASP A 39 13.62 12.16 -22.82
C ASP A 39 14.61 12.59 -21.72
N ASN A 40 15.12 13.79 -21.88
CA ASN A 40 16.07 14.38 -20.94
C ASN A 40 15.47 14.65 -19.56
N LEU A 41 14.14 14.86 -19.44
CA LEU A 41 13.48 15.07 -18.15
C LEU A 41 13.46 13.78 -17.34
N SER A 42 13.03 12.69 -17.95
CA SER A 42 13.05 11.38 -17.34
C SER A 42 14.46 10.95 -16.97
N LEU A 43 15.44 11.19 -17.85
CA LEU A 43 16.83 10.88 -17.56
C LEU A 43 17.36 11.63 -16.33
N LYS A 44 17.16 12.96 -16.25
CA LYS A 44 17.59 13.77 -15.10
C LYS A 44 17.02 13.25 -13.79
N ARG A 45 15.79 12.75 -13.83
CA ARG A 45 15.12 12.22 -12.66
C ARG A 45 15.78 10.95 -12.14
N ILE A 46 16.13 10.01 -13.01
CA ILE A 46 16.54 8.65 -12.63
C ILE A 46 18.03 8.38 -12.68
N ILE A 47 18.83 9.23 -13.29
CA ILE A 47 20.26 8.96 -13.49
C ILE A 47 21.01 8.69 -12.16
N ASN A 48 20.54 9.25 -11.06
CA ASN A 48 21.10 9.05 -9.73
C ASN A 48 20.11 8.42 -8.74
N GLU A 49 19.09 7.76 -9.23
CA GLU A 49 18.10 6.99 -8.46
C GLU A 49 18.04 5.53 -8.99
N PRO A 50 18.57 4.54 -8.29
CA PRO A 50 19.37 4.59 -7.06
C PRO A 50 20.68 5.38 -7.20
N LYS A 51 21.29 5.78 -6.07
CA LYS A 51 22.51 6.59 -6.04
C LYS A 51 23.66 5.98 -6.85
N ARG A 52 24.18 6.75 -7.83
CA ARG A 52 25.31 6.35 -8.71
C ARG A 52 26.48 7.32 -8.66
N GLY A 53 26.42 8.33 -7.75
CA GLY A 53 27.46 9.34 -7.64
C GLY A 53 27.47 10.37 -8.78
N ILE A 54 26.37 10.48 -9.52
CA ILE A 54 26.16 11.49 -10.56
C ILE A 54 25.32 12.62 -9.95
N GLY A 55 25.99 13.65 -9.45
CA GLY A 55 25.37 14.79 -8.79
C GLY A 55 25.01 15.92 -9.73
N LYS A 56 24.44 17.00 -9.17
CA LYS A 56 23.96 18.18 -9.91
C LYS A 56 25.01 18.75 -10.86
N THR A 57 26.25 18.93 -10.40
CA THR A 57 27.34 19.49 -11.26
C THR A 57 27.56 18.64 -12.51
N SER A 58 27.53 17.31 -12.40
CA SER A 58 27.68 16.43 -13.57
C SER A 58 26.49 16.54 -14.51
N ILE A 59 25.28 16.65 -13.96
CA ILE A 59 24.05 16.82 -14.75
C ILE A 59 24.08 18.16 -15.49
N ASP A 60 24.51 19.24 -14.84
CA ASP A 60 24.63 20.56 -15.45
C ASP A 60 25.67 20.56 -16.61
N GLN A 61 26.80 19.87 -16.42
CA GLN A 61 27.81 19.69 -17.50
C GLN A 61 27.25 18.92 -18.70
N ILE A 62 26.55 17.83 -18.44
CA ILE A 62 25.90 17.02 -19.48
C ILE A 62 24.86 17.84 -20.24
N GLN A 63 24.07 18.64 -19.52
CA GLN A 63 23.07 19.52 -20.12
C GLN A 63 23.73 20.59 -21.02
N GLU A 64 24.81 21.23 -20.54
CA GLU A 64 25.55 22.25 -21.33
C GLU A 64 26.07 21.64 -22.64
N ILE A 65 26.61 20.43 -22.61
CA ILE A 65 27.09 19.75 -23.83
C ILE A 65 25.91 19.39 -24.73
N SER A 66 24.82 18.90 -24.17
CA SER A 66 23.59 18.57 -24.89
C SER A 66 23.05 19.81 -25.63
N ASP A 67 22.99 20.97 -24.95
CA ASP A 67 22.53 22.23 -25.53
C ASP A 67 23.44 22.74 -26.67
N LYS A 68 24.76 22.49 -26.55
CA LYS A 68 25.76 22.92 -27.56
C LYS A 68 25.78 22.02 -28.79
N THR A 69 25.55 20.73 -28.59
CA THR A 69 25.67 19.69 -29.66
C THR A 69 24.35 19.36 -30.32
N GLY A 70 23.23 19.63 -29.64
CA GLY A 70 21.89 19.17 -30.05
C GLY A 70 21.62 17.70 -29.80
N ASN A 71 22.56 16.94 -29.23
CA ASN A 71 22.41 15.55 -28.88
C ASN A 71 21.65 15.40 -27.57
N SER A 72 20.91 14.30 -27.39
CA SER A 72 20.24 14.02 -26.11
C SER A 72 21.25 13.83 -24.97
N MET A 73 20.86 14.15 -23.75
CA MET A 73 21.71 13.90 -22.58
C MET A 73 22.10 12.41 -22.46
N TYR A 74 21.24 11.50 -22.89
CA TYR A 74 21.52 10.07 -22.91
C TYR A 74 22.69 9.74 -23.85
N GLU A 75 22.71 10.33 -25.05
CA GLU A 75 23.81 10.16 -26.00
C GLU A 75 25.11 10.75 -25.48
N ILE A 76 25.06 11.93 -24.81
CA ILE A 76 26.23 12.51 -24.17
C ILE A 76 26.78 11.58 -23.08
N ILE A 77 25.94 10.99 -22.25
CA ILE A 77 26.35 10.06 -21.19
C ILE A 77 26.92 8.78 -21.80
N ARG A 78 26.29 8.25 -22.83
CA ARG A 78 26.75 7.05 -23.54
C ARG A 78 28.15 7.25 -24.13
N ASN A 79 28.43 8.43 -24.64
CA ASN A 79 29.70 8.79 -25.25
C ASN A 79 30.53 9.71 -24.34
N ALA A 80 30.37 9.63 -23.02
CA ALA A 80 30.95 10.55 -22.05
C ALA A 80 32.49 10.67 -22.12
N GLN A 81 33.18 9.64 -22.58
CA GLN A 81 34.63 9.66 -22.80
C GLN A 81 35.03 10.65 -23.90
N GLU A 82 34.28 10.74 -25.00
CA GLU A 82 34.54 11.65 -26.12
C GLU A 82 34.42 13.12 -25.70
N TYR A 83 33.57 13.37 -24.70
CA TYR A 83 33.36 14.74 -24.14
C TYR A 83 34.24 15.01 -22.92
N GLY A 84 35.20 14.15 -22.59
CA GLY A 84 36.12 14.32 -21.46
C GLY A 84 35.46 14.15 -20.07
N LEU A 85 34.23 13.58 -20.01
CA LEU A 85 33.47 13.37 -18.78
C LEU A 85 33.82 12.00 -18.13
N THR A 86 35.09 11.78 -17.78
CA THR A 86 35.61 10.50 -17.27
C THR A 86 34.86 9.99 -16.06
N ARG A 87 34.54 10.87 -15.10
CA ARG A 87 33.80 10.48 -13.89
C ARG A 87 32.37 10.08 -14.20
N VAL A 88 31.71 10.79 -15.11
CA VAL A 88 30.34 10.45 -15.56
C VAL A 88 30.38 9.08 -16.24
N PHE A 89 31.31 8.85 -17.14
CA PHE A 89 31.51 7.58 -17.82
C PHE A 89 31.64 6.41 -16.85
N SER A 90 32.53 6.52 -15.86
CA SER A 90 32.74 5.46 -14.88
C SER A 90 31.47 5.17 -14.04
N ASN A 91 30.75 6.21 -13.66
CA ASN A 91 29.59 6.11 -12.76
C ASN A 91 28.28 5.74 -13.48
N SER A 92 28.20 5.96 -14.80
CA SER A 92 26.99 5.69 -15.59
C SER A 92 27.09 4.43 -16.44
N ARG A 93 28.23 3.75 -16.48
CA ARG A 93 28.44 2.59 -17.33
C ARG A 93 27.37 1.52 -17.13
N ASP A 94 27.19 1.08 -15.88
CA ASP A 94 26.21 0.04 -15.55
C ASP A 94 24.78 0.51 -15.87
N PHE A 95 24.48 1.79 -15.63
CA PHE A 95 23.18 2.37 -15.96
C PHE A 95 22.92 2.33 -17.47
N ILE A 96 23.88 2.68 -18.31
CA ILE A 96 23.75 2.61 -19.77
C ILE A 96 23.55 1.16 -20.22
N GLU A 97 24.36 0.22 -19.71
CA GLU A 97 24.23 -1.19 -20.03
C GLU A 97 22.83 -1.73 -19.66
N GLN A 98 22.30 -1.34 -18.48
CA GLN A 98 20.97 -1.71 -18.01
C GLN A 98 19.86 -1.15 -18.91
N ILE A 99 19.92 0.14 -19.26
CA ILE A 99 18.92 0.77 -20.13
C ILE A 99 18.96 0.15 -21.54
N GLU A 100 20.14 -0.08 -22.14
CA GLU A 100 20.24 -0.71 -23.46
C GLU A 100 19.69 -2.15 -23.44
N TYR A 101 19.93 -2.90 -22.37
CA TYR A 101 19.33 -4.21 -22.17
C TYR A 101 17.81 -4.14 -22.12
N LEU A 102 17.25 -3.24 -21.29
CA LEU A 102 15.80 -3.10 -21.12
C LEU A 102 15.13 -2.62 -22.43
N LYS A 103 15.79 -1.74 -23.20
CA LYS A 103 15.33 -1.33 -24.53
C LYS A 103 15.25 -2.50 -25.49
N SER A 104 16.22 -3.43 -25.44
CA SER A 104 16.18 -4.62 -26.30
C SER A 104 15.04 -5.57 -25.94
N LYS A 105 14.52 -5.48 -24.71
CA LYS A 105 13.46 -6.35 -24.19
C LYS A 105 12.07 -5.75 -24.22
N LYS A 106 11.91 -4.45 -24.48
CA LYS A 106 10.64 -3.72 -24.35
C LYS A 106 9.51 -4.27 -25.23
N ASP A 107 9.84 -4.84 -26.38
CA ASP A 107 8.87 -5.38 -27.34
C ASP A 107 8.72 -6.93 -27.21
N GLU A 108 9.56 -7.58 -26.40
CA GLU A 108 9.52 -9.02 -26.14
C GLU A 108 8.78 -9.37 -24.84
N LEU A 109 8.89 -8.51 -23.84
CA LEU A 109 8.31 -8.71 -22.51
C LEU A 109 6.93 -8.06 -22.43
N LYS A 110 6.06 -8.65 -21.61
CA LYS A 110 4.86 -7.97 -21.13
C LYS A 110 5.25 -6.74 -20.30
N ILE A 111 4.38 -5.77 -20.20
CA ILE A 111 4.62 -4.51 -19.48
C ILE A 111 4.92 -4.78 -17.99
N SER A 112 4.14 -5.64 -17.36
CA SER A 112 4.35 -6.04 -15.96
C SER A 112 5.72 -6.71 -15.75
N ASP A 113 6.17 -7.55 -16.69
CA ASP A 113 7.47 -8.20 -16.63
C ASP A 113 8.60 -7.21 -16.93
N LEU A 114 8.40 -6.26 -17.85
CA LEU A 114 9.35 -5.19 -18.12
C LEU A 114 9.55 -4.29 -16.89
N ILE A 115 8.47 -3.98 -16.15
CA ILE A 115 8.55 -3.23 -14.89
C ILE A 115 9.36 -4.00 -13.85
N LYS A 116 9.06 -5.29 -13.64
CA LYS A 116 9.81 -6.16 -12.71
C LYS A 116 11.29 -6.21 -13.05
N GLU A 117 11.58 -6.41 -14.34
CA GLU A 117 12.96 -6.47 -14.82
C GLU A 117 13.68 -5.14 -14.66
N THR A 118 12.98 -4.00 -14.88
CA THR A 118 13.51 -2.66 -14.66
C THR A 118 13.88 -2.47 -13.20
N LEU A 119 12.99 -2.77 -12.26
CA LEU A 119 13.22 -2.65 -10.82
C LEU A 119 14.40 -3.51 -10.35
N ASN A 120 14.49 -4.75 -10.85
CA ASN A 120 15.55 -5.70 -10.50
C ASN A 120 16.90 -5.27 -11.08
N LYS A 121 16.98 -5.00 -12.39
CA LYS A 121 18.24 -4.67 -13.08
C LYS A 121 18.84 -3.37 -12.60
N THR A 122 18.01 -2.34 -12.37
CA THR A 122 18.48 -1.06 -11.87
C THR A 122 18.85 -1.08 -10.39
N GLY A 123 18.45 -2.14 -9.66
CA GLY A 123 18.65 -2.29 -8.24
C GLY A 123 17.76 -1.37 -7.40
N TYR A 124 16.65 -0.86 -7.99
CA TYR A 124 15.77 0.10 -7.32
C TYR A 124 15.12 -0.51 -6.08
N THR A 125 14.51 -1.70 -6.21
CA THR A 125 13.91 -2.42 -5.07
C THR A 125 14.96 -2.75 -4.00
N LYS A 126 16.14 -3.23 -4.41
CA LYS A 126 17.24 -3.55 -3.48
C LYS A 126 17.72 -2.32 -2.70
N ALA A 127 17.72 -1.15 -3.32
CA ALA A 127 18.08 0.10 -2.65
C ALA A 127 17.06 0.45 -1.55
N LEU A 128 15.77 0.28 -1.83
CA LEU A 128 14.70 0.47 -0.84
C LEU A 128 14.78 -0.56 0.30
N GLU A 129 14.98 -1.84 -0.01
CA GLU A 129 15.16 -2.90 1.00
C GLU A 129 16.30 -2.59 1.97
N ASN A 130 17.40 -2.02 1.46
CA ASN A 130 18.56 -1.66 2.27
C ASN A 130 18.30 -0.45 3.20
N GLU A 131 17.29 0.36 2.95
CA GLU A 131 16.91 1.48 3.83
C GLU A 131 16.33 0.98 5.17
N ASN A 132 15.75 -0.23 5.22
CA ASN A 132 15.15 -0.86 6.42
C ASN A 132 14.22 0.09 7.21
N SER A 133 13.42 0.89 6.51
CA SER A 133 12.48 1.84 7.11
C SER A 133 11.04 1.50 6.71
N VAL A 134 10.07 1.90 7.53
CA VAL A 134 8.64 1.73 7.24
C VAL A 134 8.26 2.47 5.95
N GLU A 135 8.88 3.63 5.71
CA GLU A 135 8.69 4.40 4.49
C GLU A 135 9.18 3.65 3.26
N ALA A 136 10.31 2.93 3.36
CA ALA A 136 10.82 2.11 2.26
C ALA A 136 9.91 0.91 1.98
N GLU A 137 9.38 0.25 3.02
CA GLU A 137 8.39 -0.81 2.87
C GLU A 137 7.13 -0.29 2.14
N THR A 138 6.61 0.86 2.54
CA THR A 138 5.47 1.49 1.86
C THR A 138 5.75 1.81 0.40
N ARG A 139 6.98 2.26 0.06
CA ARG A 139 7.37 2.49 -1.34
C ARG A 139 7.42 1.20 -2.15
N ILE A 140 7.88 0.10 -1.56
CA ILE A 140 7.86 -1.22 -2.21
C ILE A 140 6.40 -1.66 -2.45
N GLU A 141 5.52 -1.53 -1.46
CA GLU A 141 4.08 -1.81 -1.61
C GLU A 141 3.46 -0.97 -2.75
N ASN A 142 3.85 0.30 -2.89
CA ASN A 142 3.39 1.16 -4.00
C ASN A 142 3.89 0.69 -5.38
N LEU A 143 5.12 0.18 -5.47
CA LEU A 143 5.65 -0.39 -6.72
C LEU A 143 4.94 -1.70 -7.08
N GLU A 144 4.58 -2.52 -6.10
CA GLU A 144 3.78 -3.72 -6.30
C GLU A 144 2.36 -3.37 -6.78
N GLU A 145 1.77 -2.30 -6.24
CA GLU A 145 0.47 -1.79 -6.73
C GLU A 145 0.57 -1.27 -8.16
N PHE A 146 1.68 -0.62 -8.52
CA PHE A 146 1.91 -0.21 -9.91
C PHE A 146 2.03 -1.40 -10.87
N LEU A 147 2.54 -2.55 -10.39
CA LEU A 147 2.48 -3.80 -11.15
C LEU A 147 1.06 -4.29 -11.37
N THR A 148 0.17 -4.13 -10.39
CA THR A 148 -1.25 -4.46 -10.56
C THR A 148 -1.88 -3.63 -11.66
N VAL A 149 -1.62 -2.32 -11.69
CA VAL A 149 -2.09 -1.42 -12.77
C VAL A 149 -1.61 -1.89 -14.14
N ALA A 150 -0.37 -2.36 -14.25
CA ALA A 150 0.16 -2.88 -15.51
C ALA A 150 -0.51 -4.19 -15.94
N ILE A 151 -0.80 -5.09 -14.99
CA ILE A 151 -1.50 -6.36 -15.26
C ILE A 151 -2.95 -6.07 -15.72
N GLU A 152 -3.66 -5.18 -15.03
CA GLU A 152 -5.02 -4.78 -15.43
C GLU A 152 -5.03 -4.17 -16.83
N PHE A 153 -4.06 -3.31 -17.15
CA PHE A 153 -3.91 -2.77 -18.50
C PHE A 153 -3.67 -3.88 -19.54
N GLU A 154 -2.82 -4.88 -19.25
CA GLU A 154 -2.56 -6.02 -20.13
C GLU A 154 -3.79 -6.88 -20.39
N GLU A 155 -4.72 -6.95 -19.44
CA GLU A 155 -5.97 -7.71 -19.57
C GLU A 155 -7.04 -6.94 -20.38
N GLU A 156 -7.03 -5.61 -20.31
CA GLU A 156 -8.04 -4.75 -20.92
C GLU A 156 -7.65 -4.23 -22.32
N SER A 157 -6.35 -4.04 -22.58
CA SER A 157 -5.87 -3.45 -23.85
C SER A 157 -5.67 -4.50 -24.92
N ALA A 158 -5.99 -4.15 -26.17
CA ALA A 158 -5.79 -5.03 -27.33
C ALA A 158 -4.32 -5.03 -27.82
N ASP A 159 -3.64 -3.89 -27.73
CA ASP A 159 -2.32 -3.71 -28.36
C ASP A 159 -1.16 -3.91 -27.36
N ASN A 160 -1.39 -3.77 -26.06
CA ASN A 160 -0.44 -4.03 -24.95
C ASN A 160 0.98 -3.47 -25.17
N THR A 161 1.09 -2.28 -25.78
CA THR A 161 2.39 -1.65 -26.05
C THR A 161 2.81 -0.74 -24.89
N LEU A 162 4.14 -0.60 -24.70
CA LEU A 162 4.68 0.34 -23.72
C LEU A 162 4.26 1.78 -23.99
N ALA A 163 4.13 2.17 -25.27
CA ALA A 163 3.67 3.51 -25.66
C ALA A 163 2.26 3.79 -25.16
N GLU A 164 1.34 2.87 -25.44
CA GLU A 164 -0.07 2.97 -25.04
C GLU A 164 -0.23 2.98 -23.52
N PHE A 165 0.52 2.13 -22.81
CA PHE A 165 0.55 2.14 -21.35
C PHE A 165 0.99 3.50 -20.77
N LEU A 166 2.06 4.09 -21.31
CA LEU A 166 2.56 5.41 -20.89
C LEU A 166 1.56 6.54 -21.20
N GLU A 167 0.82 6.43 -22.31
CA GLU A 167 -0.25 7.35 -22.64
C GLU A 167 -1.42 7.24 -21.67
N ASN A 168 -1.85 6.02 -21.36
CA ASN A 168 -2.91 5.74 -20.38
C ASN A 168 -2.56 6.33 -19.00
N ILE A 169 -1.31 6.12 -18.51
CA ILE A 169 -0.85 6.71 -17.25
C ILE A 169 -0.90 8.24 -17.30
N THR A 170 -0.52 8.85 -18.43
CA THR A 170 -0.52 10.30 -18.56
C THR A 170 -1.94 10.85 -18.48
N LEU A 171 -2.88 10.26 -19.21
CA LEU A 171 -4.29 10.62 -19.13
C LEU A 171 -4.86 10.46 -17.72
N SER A 172 -4.55 9.35 -17.05
CA SER A 172 -4.96 9.09 -15.66
C SER A 172 -4.43 10.14 -14.68
N SER A 173 -3.17 10.54 -14.84
CA SER A 173 -2.55 11.56 -13.99
C SER A 173 -3.15 12.96 -14.18
N ASP A 174 -3.51 13.32 -15.41
CA ASP A 174 -4.08 14.63 -15.74
C ASP A 174 -5.51 14.77 -15.21
N ILE A 175 -6.31 13.70 -15.26
CA ILE A 175 -7.68 13.69 -14.73
C ILE A 175 -7.66 13.78 -13.20
N ASP A 176 -6.71 13.15 -12.53
CA ASP A 176 -6.47 13.33 -11.08
C ASP A 176 -6.15 14.79 -10.72
N GLY A 177 -5.69 15.60 -11.68
CA GLY A 177 -5.41 17.03 -11.53
C GLY A 177 -6.61 17.97 -11.69
N MET A 178 -7.74 17.49 -12.20
CA MET A 178 -8.95 18.31 -12.36
C MET A 178 -9.64 18.55 -11.02
N GLU A 179 -9.33 19.68 -10.39
CA GLU A 179 -9.97 20.16 -9.17
C GLU A 179 -11.31 20.82 -9.48
N ASP A 180 -12.29 20.62 -8.55
CA ASP A 180 -13.55 21.32 -8.42
C ASP A 180 -14.60 21.21 -9.56
N GLN A 181 -15.23 20.04 -9.63
CA GLN A 181 -16.60 19.96 -10.12
C GLN A 181 -17.53 19.78 -8.90
N ASP A 182 -18.56 20.63 -8.79
CA ASP A 182 -19.56 20.61 -7.70
C ASP A 182 -20.30 19.27 -7.55
N ASN A 183 -20.24 18.39 -8.57
CA ASN A 183 -20.85 17.08 -8.63
C ASN A 183 -19.80 15.96 -8.71
N SER A 184 -18.87 15.88 -7.78
CA SER A 184 -17.83 14.84 -7.78
C SER A 184 -17.97 13.89 -6.59
N ILE A 185 -17.64 12.60 -6.82
CA ILE A 185 -17.47 11.63 -5.73
C ILE A 185 -16.22 11.99 -4.95
N THR A 186 -16.34 12.04 -3.61
CA THR A 186 -15.20 12.29 -2.75
C THR A 186 -14.63 10.95 -2.26
N LEU A 187 -13.37 10.66 -2.61
CA LEU A 187 -12.60 9.54 -2.11
C LEU A 187 -11.70 10.02 -0.98
N MET A 188 -11.72 9.33 0.15
CA MET A 188 -10.87 9.68 1.30
C MET A 188 -10.61 8.48 2.19
N THR A 189 -9.58 8.57 3.03
CA THR A 189 -9.38 7.58 4.09
C THR A 189 -10.39 7.80 5.22
N LEU A 190 -10.65 6.74 6.01
CA LEU A 190 -11.48 6.84 7.21
C LEU A 190 -10.95 7.88 8.22
N HIS A 191 -9.63 8.00 8.32
CA HIS A 191 -9.00 9.02 9.18
C HIS A 191 -9.30 10.44 8.71
N SER A 192 -9.24 10.67 7.39
CA SER A 192 -9.57 11.97 6.79
C SER A 192 -11.07 12.32 6.90
N ALA A 193 -11.92 11.31 7.02
CA ALA A 193 -13.36 11.49 7.17
C ALA A 193 -13.80 11.94 8.57
N LYS A 194 -12.89 11.91 9.57
CA LYS A 194 -13.22 12.31 10.95
C LYS A 194 -13.68 13.76 10.99
N GLY A 195 -14.87 13.98 11.57
CA GLY A 195 -15.49 15.32 11.69
C GLY A 195 -16.30 15.77 10.48
N LEU A 196 -16.23 15.05 9.35
CA LEU A 196 -17.05 15.30 8.16
C LEU A 196 -18.31 14.43 8.18
N GLU A 197 -19.33 14.80 7.42
CA GLU A 197 -20.56 14.02 7.26
C GLU A 197 -21.11 14.15 5.84
N PHE A 198 -21.63 13.04 5.30
CA PHE A 198 -22.10 12.96 3.92
C PHE A 198 -23.50 12.34 3.85
N PRO A 199 -24.36 12.75 2.90
CA PRO A 199 -25.66 12.12 2.70
C PRO A 199 -25.55 10.62 2.42
N VAL A 200 -24.57 10.21 1.62
CA VAL A 200 -24.31 8.82 1.20
C VAL A 200 -22.85 8.50 1.44
N VAL A 201 -22.58 7.36 2.07
CA VAL A 201 -21.23 6.87 2.36
C VAL A 201 -21.09 5.43 1.88
N PHE A 202 -20.02 5.17 1.14
CA PHE A 202 -19.59 3.83 0.78
C PHE A 202 -18.33 3.48 1.57
N LEU A 203 -18.40 2.51 2.48
CA LEU A 203 -17.23 1.90 3.11
C LEU A 203 -16.82 0.70 2.27
N VAL A 204 -15.73 0.86 1.53
CA VAL A 204 -15.25 -0.15 0.59
C VAL A 204 -14.20 -1.05 1.22
N GLY A 205 -14.08 -2.30 0.72
CA GLY A 205 -13.06 -3.23 1.20
C GLY A 205 -13.35 -3.83 2.58
N MET A 206 -14.64 -4.06 2.90
CA MET A 206 -15.05 -4.65 4.17
C MET A 206 -14.74 -6.16 4.21
N GLU A 207 -13.44 -6.47 4.22
CA GLU A 207 -12.88 -7.83 4.07
C GLU A 207 -11.79 -8.08 5.11
N GLU A 208 -11.72 -9.32 5.63
CA GLU A 208 -10.61 -9.76 6.48
C GLU A 208 -9.28 -9.62 5.74
N GLY A 209 -8.31 -8.98 6.38
CA GLY A 209 -7.00 -8.70 5.79
C GLY A 209 -6.91 -7.35 5.08
N ILE A 210 -8.06 -6.71 4.78
CA ILE A 210 -8.13 -5.33 4.25
C ILE A 210 -8.59 -4.39 5.37
N PHE A 211 -9.77 -4.68 5.94
CA PHE A 211 -10.30 -3.94 7.06
C PHE A 211 -11.12 -4.88 7.96
N PRO A 212 -10.54 -5.38 9.07
CA PRO A 212 -9.22 -5.08 9.63
C PRO A 212 -8.05 -5.58 8.77
N GLY A 213 -6.93 -4.82 8.78
CA GLY A 213 -5.72 -5.15 8.05
C GLY A 213 -5.02 -6.41 8.60
N TYR A 214 -4.25 -7.12 7.76
CA TYR A 214 -3.53 -8.34 8.19
C TYR A 214 -2.60 -8.10 9.39
N LYS A 215 -1.94 -6.94 9.44
CA LYS A 215 -0.99 -6.58 10.52
C LYS A 215 -1.67 -6.39 11.88
N THR A 216 -2.98 -6.10 11.90
CA THR A 216 -3.76 -5.88 13.13
C THR A 216 -4.45 -7.14 13.61
N ILE A 217 -4.60 -8.14 12.74
CA ILE A 217 -5.18 -9.44 13.09
C ILE A 217 -4.20 -10.19 14.02
N GLY A 218 -4.62 -10.46 15.25
CA GLY A 218 -3.77 -11.07 16.29
C GLY A 218 -3.25 -10.10 17.34
N GLU A 219 -3.35 -8.78 17.08
CA GLU A 219 -2.98 -7.71 18.02
C GLU A 219 -4.24 -7.04 18.59
N PRO A 220 -4.71 -7.41 19.80
CA PRO A 220 -6.00 -6.95 20.32
C PRO A 220 -6.15 -5.43 20.39
N GLN A 221 -5.08 -4.70 20.73
CA GLN A 221 -5.12 -3.25 20.84
C GLN A 221 -5.24 -2.58 19.46
N ALA A 222 -4.51 -3.08 18.47
CA ALA A 222 -4.59 -2.57 17.10
C ALA A 222 -5.96 -2.88 16.47
N LEU A 223 -6.51 -4.06 16.74
CA LEU A 223 -7.84 -4.44 16.27
C LEU A 223 -8.94 -3.54 16.86
N GLU A 224 -8.84 -3.19 18.16
CA GLU A 224 -9.78 -2.26 18.80
C GLU A 224 -9.70 -0.85 18.20
N GLU A 225 -8.51 -0.39 17.82
CA GLU A 225 -8.35 0.90 17.15
C GLU A 225 -9.00 0.89 15.76
N GLU A 226 -8.82 -0.17 14.97
CA GLU A 226 -9.52 -0.31 13.69
C GLU A 226 -11.05 -0.42 13.86
N ARG A 227 -11.52 -1.06 14.93
CA ARG A 227 -12.96 -1.07 15.25
C ARG A 227 -13.49 0.33 15.56
N ARG A 228 -12.73 1.16 16.29
CA ARG A 228 -13.09 2.57 16.50
C ARG A 228 -13.10 3.34 15.18
N LEU A 229 -12.16 3.07 14.30
CA LEU A 229 -12.12 3.68 12.98
C LEU A 229 -13.32 3.25 12.12
N PHE A 230 -13.73 1.99 12.20
CA PHE A 230 -14.97 1.51 11.57
C PHE A 230 -16.19 2.25 12.10
N TYR A 231 -16.30 2.43 13.41
CA TYR A 231 -17.38 3.22 14.03
C TYR A 231 -17.37 4.67 13.51
N VAL A 232 -16.19 5.30 13.40
CA VAL A 232 -16.07 6.61 12.78
C VAL A 232 -16.64 6.59 11.37
N GLY A 233 -16.27 5.61 10.55
CA GLY A 233 -16.77 5.46 9.19
C GLY A 233 -18.30 5.37 9.09
N ILE A 234 -18.91 4.49 9.88
CA ILE A 234 -20.37 4.32 9.91
C ILE A 234 -21.06 5.63 10.25
N THR A 235 -20.56 6.36 11.25
CA THR A 235 -21.15 7.62 11.72
C THR A 235 -20.97 8.79 10.76
N ARG A 236 -20.30 8.61 9.62
CA ARG A 236 -20.19 9.66 8.57
C ARG A 236 -21.42 9.72 7.68
N ALA A 237 -22.25 8.67 7.64
CA ALA A 237 -23.44 8.63 6.82
C ALA A 237 -24.62 9.35 7.51
N LYS A 238 -25.23 10.30 6.78
CA LYS A 238 -26.46 10.99 7.23
C LYS A 238 -27.71 10.23 6.86
N GLN A 239 -27.74 9.62 5.68
CA GLN A 239 -28.94 8.99 5.10
C GLN A 239 -28.68 7.54 4.71
N TYR A 240 -27.66 7.28 3.91
CA TYR A 240 -27.37 5.95 3.37
C TYR A 240 -25.94 5.53 3.62
N LEU A 241 -25.78 4.31 4.11
CA LEU A 241 -24.49 3.65 4.32
C LEU A 241 -24.45 2.36 3.49
N TYR A 242 -23.42 2.24 2.66
CA TYR A 242 -23.14 1.03 1.90
C TYR A 242 -21.83 0.41 2.38
N LEU A 243 -21.88 -0.86 2.78
CA LEU A 243 -20.72 -1.67 3.14
C LEU A 243 -20.41 -2.61 1.98
N THR A 244 -19.24 -2.52 1.37
CA THR A 244 -18.95 -3.34 0.19
C THR A 244 -17.77 -4.27 0.43
N CYS A 245 -17.86 -5.49 -0.11
CA CYS A 245 -16.79 -6.48 -0.12
C CYS A 245 -16.70 -7.15 -1.49
N ALA A 246 -15.49 -7.40 -1.97
CA ALA A 246 -15.27 -8.08 -3.24
C ALA A 246 -15.27 -9.61 -3.06
N LYS A 247 -15.65 -10.36 -4.10
CA LYS A 247 -15.50 -11.82 -4.13
C LYS A 247 -14.04 -12.22 -4.18
N HIS A 248 -13.29 -11.58 -5.04
CA HIS A 248 -11.85 -11.70 -5.17
C HIS A 248 -11.27 -10.30 -5.35
N ARG A 249 -10.05 -10.12 -4.92
CA ARG A 249 -9.34 -8.85 -4.95
C ARG A 249 -7.89 -9.08 -5.34
N THR A 250 -7.45 -8.37 -6.36
CA THR A 250 -6.03 -8.35 -6.73
C THR A 250 -5.37 -7.15 -6.07
N ILE A 251 -4.39 -7.40 -5.22
CA ILE A 251 -3.58 -6.38 -4.54
C ILE A 251 -2.13 -6.84 -4.67
N PHE A 252 -1.23 -5.92 -5.02
CA PHE A 252 0.20 -6.22 -5.19
C PHE A 252 0.46 -7.38 -6.15
N GLY A 253 -0.29 -7.45 -7.25
CA GLY A 253 -0.17 -8.49 -8.26
C GLY A 253 -0.65 -9.89 -7.82
N SER A 254 -1.24 -10.03 -6.63
CA SER A 254 -1.74 -11.29 -6.10
C SER A 254 -3.25 -11.23 -5.87
N THR A 255 -3.98 -12.20 -6.42
CA THR A 255 -5.43 -12.30 -6.23
C THR A 255 -5.75 -13.10 -4.98
N SER A 256 -6.56 -12.53 -4.09
CA SER A 256 -7.02 -13.16 -2.86
C SER A 256 -8.55 -13.24 -2.79
N TYR A 257 -9.04 -14.21 -2.02
CA TYR A 257 -10.45 -14.45 -1.73
C TYR A 257 -10.68 -14.23 -0.23
N ASN A 258 -10.96 -12.99 0.13
CA ASN A 258 -11.09 -12.61 1.53
C ASN A 258 -12.50 -12.89 2.06
N GLN A 259 -12.60 -13.22 3.34
CA GLN A 259 -13.89 -13.30 4.01
C GLN A 259 -14.45 -11.89 4.27
N VAL A 260 -15.77 -11.82 4.46
CA VAL A 260 -16.41 -10.58 4.94
C VAL A 260 -15.80 -10.17 6.28
N SER A 261 -15.50 -8.89 6.43
CA SER A 261 -14.95 -8.31 7.65
C SER A 261 -15.72 -8.73 8.89
N ARG A 262 -15.00 -9.05 9.96
CA ARG A 262 -15.60 -9.31 11.28
C ARG A 262 -16.40 -8.15 11.81
N PHE A 263 -16.02 -6.93 11.47
CA PHE A 263 -16.76 -5.73 11.89
C PHE A 263 -18.16 -5.67 11.30
N VAL A 264 -18.35 -6.14 10.06
CA VAL A 264 -19.69 -6.27 9.47
C VAL A 264 -20.50 -7.34 10.19
N LYS A 265 -19.87 -8.46 10.60
CA LYS A 265 -20.52 -9.54 11.35
C LYS A 265 -20.90 -9.15 12.78
N GLU A 266 -20.33 -8.08 13.32
CA GLU A 266 -20.67 -7.52 14.63
C GLU A 266 -21.95 -6.65 14.60
N ILE A 267 -22.40 -6.25 13.40
CA ILE A 267 -23.65 -5.52 13.22
C ILE A 267 -24.83 -6.51 13.29
N PRO A 268 -25.89 -6.22 14.06
CA PRO A 268 -27.10 -7.07 14.06
C PRO A 268 -27.65 -7.25 12.64
N GLU A 269 -27.97 -8.50 12.25
CA GLU A 269 -28.41 -8.83 10.89
C GLU A 269 -29.68 -8.09 10.47
N GLU A 270 -30.58 -7.82 11.43
CA GLU A 270 -31.82 -7.07 11.21
C GLU A 270 -31.58 -5.60 10.77
N LEU A 271 -30.35 -5.09 10.94
CA LEU A 271 -29.94 -3.76 10.51
C LEU A 271 -29.22 -3.76 9.16
N LEU A 272 -29.01 -4.93 8.56
CA LEU A 272 -28.29 -5.10 7.31
C LEU A 272 -29.22 -5.60 6.18
N GLU A 273 -29.32 -4.85 5.12
CA GLU A 273 -29.96 -5.29 3.87
C GLU A 273 -28.95 -6.07 3.01
N GLY A 274 -29.37 -7.22 2.45
CA GLY A 274 -28.54 -8.03 1.54
C GLY A 274 -27.45 -8.87 2.20
N TYR A 275 -27.37 -8.93 3.54
CA TYR A 275 -26.34 -9.68 4.26
C TYR A 275 -26.37 -11.19 3.96
N ALA A 276 -27.53 -11.80 3.99
CA ALA A 276 -27.70 -13.24 3.71
C ALA A 276 -27.17 -13.62 2.32
N GLU A 277 -27.45 -12.82 1.29
CA GLU A 277 -26.99 -13.05 -0.08
C GLU A 277 -25.45 -13.03 -0.21
N VAL A 278 -24.78 -12.18 0.56
CA VAL A 278 -23.33 -12.05 0.55
C VAL A 278 -22.66 -13.21 1.27
N VAL A 279 -23.22 -13.67 2.39
CA VAL A 279 -22.67 -14.76 3.21
C VAL A 279 -22.92 -16.10 2.56
N GLU A 280 -24.13 -16.38 2.02
CA GLU A 280 -24.46 -17.63 1.36
C GLU A 280 -23.65 -17.85 0.07
N ARG A 281 -23.46 -16.81 -0.75
CA ARG A 281 -22.62 -16.90 -1.96
C ARG A 281 -21.19 -17.34 -1.67
N LYS A 282 -20.61 -16.97 -0.52
CA LYS A 282 -19.25 -17.39 -0.13
C LYS A 282 -19.18 -18.83 0.41
N SER A 283 -20.28 -19.43 0.77
CA SER A 283 -20.32 -20.84 1.25
C SER A 283 -20.36 -21.85 0.09
N VAL A 284 -20.93 -21.50 -1.05
CA VAL A 284 -21.06 -22.36 -2.22
C VAL A 284 -19.72 -22.52 -2.98
N ASP A 285 -18.88 -21.47 -3.00
CA ASP A 285 -17.61 -21.47 -3.72
C ASP A 285 -16.50 -22.33 -3.05
N LYS A 286 -16.76 -22.96 -1.89
CA LYS A 286 -15.77 -23.81 -1.21
C LYS A 286 -15.53 -25.17 -1.87
N GLU A 287 -16.40 -25.64 -2.74
CA GLU A 287 -16.27 -26.96 -3.40
C GLU A 287 -15.43 -26.94 -4.69
N GLU A 288 -15.16 -25.76 -5.27
CA GLU A 288 -14.34 -25.62 -6.51
C GLU A 288 -12.87 -25.30 -6.29
N PHE A 289 -12.39 -25.16 -5.05
CA PHE A 289 -11.01 -24.81 -4.79
C PHE A 289 -10.06 -26.00 -4.92
N LYS A 290 -9.45 -26.14 -6.08
CA LYS A 290 -8.14 -26.79 -6.21
C LYS A 290 -7.11 -25.85 -5.59
N ASP A 291 -6.45 -26.35 -4.55
CA ASP A 291 -5.37 -25.75 -3.79
C ASP A 291 -4.26 -25.21 -4.72
N TYR A 292 -4.34 -23.96 -5.13
CA TYR A 292 -3.21 -23.22 -5.67
C TYR A 292 -2.43 -22.63 -4.51
N GLY A 293 -1.54 -23.44 -3.95
CA GLY A 293 -0.63 -23.05 -2.89
C GLY A 293 0.24 -21.87 -3.28
N TYR A 294 -0.19 -20.65 -3.00
CA TYR A 294 0.66 -19.47 -3.08
C TYR A 294 1.44 -19.29 -1.79
N ARG A 295 2.73 -19.49 -1.94
CA ARG A 295 3.74 -19.44 -0.89
C ARG A 295 4.20 -17.99 -0.73
N TRP A 296 3.80 -17.31 0.34
CA TRP A 296 4.39 -16.04 0.74
C TRP A 296 5.83 -16.28 1.21
N SER A 297 6.80 -15.75 0.49
CA SER A 297 8.19 -15.70 0.88
C SER A 297 8.53 -14.27 1.32
N TYR A 298 8.31 -13.94 2.58
CA TYR A 298 8.98 -12.81 3.21
C TYR A 298 10.46 -13.17 3.41
N GLY A 299 11.32 -12.26 2.97
CA GLY A 299 12.76 -12.43 2.89
C GLY A 299 13.44 -12.96 4.13
N LYS A 300 14.44 -13.76 3.85
CA LYS A 300 15.46 -14.51 4.57
C LYS A 300 15.14 -15.99 4.74
N GLY A 301 15.65 -16.76 3.78
CA GLY A 301 16.12 -18.16 3.83
C GLY A 301 15.88 -18.99 5.09
N GLN A 302 14.63 -19.15 5.52
CA GLN A 302 14.26 -20.24 6.40
C GLN A 302 13.20 -21.07 5.71
N THR A 303 13.60 -22.28 5.31
CA THR A 303 12.72 -23.34 4.83
C THR A 303 11.73 -23.67 5.95
N VAL A 304 10.49 -23.16 5.84
CA VAL A 304 9.42 -23.63 6.69
C VAL A 304 9.12 -25.08 6.27
N LYS A 305 9.53 -26.02 7.10
CA LYS A 305 9.10 -27.42 6.97
C LYS A 305 7.59 -27.44 7.13
N THR A 306 6.88 -27.84 6.09
CA THR A 306 5.45 -28.19 6.16
C THR A 306 5.33 -29.37 7.13
N PHE A 307 4.83 -29.12 8.33
CA PHE A 307 4.39 -30.15 9.23
C PHE A 307 3.04 -30.69 8.69
N LYS A 308 3.07 -31.88 8.10
CA LYS A 308 1.85 -32.68 7.95
C LYS A 308 1.54 -33.24 9.33
N MET A 309 0.52 -32.74 10.01
CA MET A 309 -0.01 -33.36 11.22
C MET A 309 -0.52 -34.77 10.86
N SER A 310 -0.06 -35.76 11.62
CA SER A 310 -0.60 -37.12 11.52
C SER A 310 -2.07 -37.15 12.00
N GLU A 311 -2.82 -38.16 11.59
CA GLU A 311 -4.22 -38.36 12.05
C GLU A 311 -4.29 -38.53 13.59
N GLU A 312 -3.23 -39.03 14.22
CA GLU A 312 -3.09 -39.13 15.67
C GLU A 312 -2.95 -37.79 16.35
N ASP A 313 -2.17 -36.85 15.75
CA ASP A 313 -2.01 -35.48 16.26
C ASP A 313 -3.30 -34.67 16.16
N LYS A 314 -4.08 -34.88 15.09
CA LYS A 314 -5.41 -34.26 14.94
C LYS A 314 -6.39 -34.75 16.01
N SER A 315 -6.30 -36.01 16.39
CA SER A 315 -7.14 -36.60 17.43
C SER A 315 -6.78 -36.13 18.84
N ALA A 316 -5.47 -35.87 19.09
CA ALA A 316 -4.99 -35.33 20.35
C ALA A 316 -5.41 -33.87 20.55
N VAL A 317 -5.35 -33.05 19.50
CA VAL A 317 -5.83 -31.65 19.51
C VAL A 317 -7.32 -31.57 19.72
N ALA A 318 -8.10 -32.47 19.07
CA ALA A 318 -9.55 -32.55 19.24
C ALA A 318 -9.95 -32.95 20.67
N LYS A 319 -9.20 -33.85 21.34
CA LYS A 319 -9.43 -34.21 22.75
C LYS A 319 -9.08 -33.06 23.71
N THR A 320 -8.01 -32.31 23.45
CA THR A 320 -7.61 -31.18 24.31
C THR A 320 -8.59 -29.98 24.21
N ILE A 321 -9.24 -29.80 23.05
CA ILE A 321 -10.30 -28.79 22.88
C ILE A 321 -11.62 -29.23 23.50
N GLY A 322 -11.88 -30.55 23.60
CA GLY A 322 -13.10 -31.08 24.17
C GLY A 322 -13.17 -31.06 25.71
N GLU A 323 -12.05 -30.98 26.41
CA GLU A 323 -11.98 -31.00 27.88
C GLU A 323 -11.91 -29.65 28.58
N GLN A 324 -11.79 -28.54 27.85
CA GLN A 324 -11.84 -27.17 28.41
C GLN A 324 -13.02 -26.34 27.86
N GLY A 325 -14.18 -26.95 27.81
CA GLY A 325 -15.44 -26.29 27.50
C GLY A 325 -15.99 -25.49 28.69
N THR A 326 -15.35 -24.42 29.09
CA THR A 326 -16.01 -23.39 29.89
C THR A 326 -16.66 -22.39 28.93
N LYS A 327 -18.00 -22.47 28.89
CA LYS A 327 -18.84 -21.44 28.27
C LYS A 327 -18.48 -20.08 28.87
N SER A 328 -17.75 -19.27 28.15
CA SER A 328 -17.67 -17.84 28.42
C SER A 328 -18.99 -17.25 27.89
N GLU A 329 -19.98 -17.07 28.77
CA GLU A 329 -21.12 -16.22 28.52
C GLU A 329 -20.60 -14.80 28.33
N TYR A 330 -20.59 -14.31 27.09
CA TYR A 330 -20.45 -12.89 26.80
C TYR A 330 -21.68 -12.16 27.32
N GLN A 331 -21.57 -11.61 28.53
CA GLN A 331 -22.56 -10.66 29.03
C GLN A 331 -22.38 -9.33 28.30
N TYR A 332 -23.39 -8.94 27.55
CA TYR A 332 -23.48 -7.62 26.94
C TYR A 332 -23.39 -6.58 28.07
N ARG A 333 -22.32 -5.75 28.06
CA ARG A 333 -22.19 -4.63 28.97
C ARG A 333 -22.99 -3.47 28.43
N THR A 334 -24.01 -3.04 29.15
CA THR A 334 -24.73 -1.80 28.85
C THR A 334 -23.81 -0.59 29.01
N ALA A 335 -24.13 0.54 28.35
CA ALA A 335 -23.37 1.77 28.47
C ALA A 335 -23.16 2.21 29.93
N GLU A 336 -24.16 1.95 30.83
CA GLU A 336 -24.04 2.19 32.27
C GLU A 336 -23.01 1.26 32.94
N SER A 337 -22.94 -0.01 32.55
CA SER A 337 -21.98 -0.95 33.11
C SER A 337 -20.54 -0.60 32.67
N PHE A 338 -20.37 -0.05 31.48
CA PHE A 338 -19.10 0.46 30.96
C PHE A 338 -18.66 1.71 31.71
N LEU A 339 -19.57 2.68 31.91
CA LEU A 339 -19.29 3.89 32.69
C LEU A 339 -18.96 3.59 34.15
N ASN A 340 -19.61 2.58 34.75
CA ASN A 340 -19.30 2.14 36.12
C ASN A 340 -17.93 1.44 36.19
N SER A 341 -17.50 0.69 35.16
CA SER A 341 -16.16 0.10 35.12
C SER A 341 -15.05 1.14 35.00
N ILE A 342 -15.30 2.25 34.27
CA ILE A 342 -14.36 3.38 34.19
C ILE A 342 -14.27 4.10 35.54
N LYS A 343 -15.40 4.28 36.25
CA LYS A 343 -15.39 4.87 37.59
C LYS A 343 -14.68 4.01 38.63
N GLN A 344 -14.76 2.70 38.55
CA GLN A 344 -14.02 1.78 39.42
C GLN A 344 -12.53 1.72 39.13
N ASN A 345 -12.10 1.80 37.88
CA ASN A 345 -10.67 1.86 37.52
C ASN A 345 -9.99 3.19 37.89
N ASN A 346 -10.75 4.28 38.00
CA ASN A 346 -10.23 5.57 38.47
C ASN A 346 -10.06 5.64 40.01
N GLN A 347 -10.54 4.65 40.78
CA GLN A 347 -10.37 4.60 42.22
C GLN A 347 -9.10 3.84 42.69
N THR A 348 -8.32 3.23 41.82
CA THR A 348 -7.15 2.43 42.21
C THR A 348 -5.78 3.04 41.85
N ASN A 349 -5.72 4.28 41.38
CA ASN A 349 -4.48 5.04 41.23
C ASN A 349 -4.55 6.41 41.90
N ASP A 350 -4.89 6.43 43.18
CA ASP A 350 -4.53 7.57 44.05
C ASP A 350 -3.02 7.54 44.21
N VAL A 351 -2.31 8.20 43.29
CA VAL A 351 -0.94 8.59 43.52
C VAL A 351 -0.95 9.58 44.65
N ASP A 352 -0.39 9.17 45.80
CA ASP A 352 -0.26 10.05 46.96
C ASP A 352 0.66 11.25 46.62
N LEU A 353 0.05 12.30 46.12
CA LEU A 353 0.71 13.54 45.69
C LEU A 353 1.44 14.26 46.81
N SER A 354 1.15 13.90 48.09
CA SER A 354 1.82 14.50 49.27
C SER A 354 3.33 14.18 49.30
N LYS A 355 3.79 13.22 48.53
CA LYS A 355 5.21 12.82 48.43
C LYS A 355 6.02 13.71 47.48
N TYR A 356 5.39 14.58 46.73
CA TYR A 356 6.08 15.37 45.72
C TYR A 356 5.97 16.87 46.07
N GLN A 357 7.11 17.57 45.94
CA GLN A 357 7.20 19.00 46.22
C GLN A 357 7.52 19.78 44.94
N VAL A 358 6.97 20.99 44.82
CA VAL A 358 7.30 21.91 43.72
C VAL A 358 8.80 22.18 43.72
N GLY A 359 9.47 22.05 42.59
CA GLY A 359 10.93 22.17 42.44
C GLY A 359 11.70 20.82 42.57
N GLN A 360 11.05 19.72 42.91
CA GLN A 360 11.67 18.40 42.99
C GLN A 360 11.97 17.83 41.60
N ARG A 361 13.20 17.28 41.44
CA ARG A 361 13.53 16.53 40.22
C ARG A 361 12.92 15.14 40.26
N VAL A 362 12.29 14.74 39.17
CA VAL A 362 11.66 13.43 38.97
C VAL A 362 12.14 12.81 37.67
N TYR A 363 12.18 11.51 37.62
CA TYR A 363 12.54 10.76 36.43
C TYR A 363 11.34 9.96 35.93
N HIS A 364 10.95 10.17 34.68
CA HIS A 364 9.92 9.39 34.04
C HIS A 364 10.51 8.46 32.99
N LYS A 365 10.21 7.17 33.06
CA LYS A 365 10.78 6.12 32.20
C LYS A 365 10.70 6.38 30.69
N LYS A 366 9.69 7.12 30.24
CA LYS A 366 9.43 7.45 28.82
C LYS A 366 9.90 8.86 28.44
N PHE A 367 9.88 9.81 29.37
CA PHE A 367 10.12 11.24 29.09
C PHE A 367 11.42 11.77 29.71
N GLY A 368 12.18 10.94 30.45
CA GLY A 368 13.44 11.33 31.07
C GLY A 368 13.28 12.16 32.34
N GLU A 369 14.28 12.99 32.65
CA GLU A 369 14.29 13.86 33.83
C GLU A 369 13.42 15.11 33.63
N GLY A 370 12.66 15.44 34.67
CA GLY A 370 11.81 16.62 34.71
C GLY A 370 11.77 17.22 36.12
N THR A 371 11.25 18.44 36.24
CA THR A 371 11.05 19.11 37.52
C THR A 371 9.57 19.36 37.73
N ILE A 372 9.08 19.15 38.96
CA ILE A 372 7.70 19.42 39.32
C ILE A 372 7.51 20.94 39.44
N THR A 373 6.62 21.49 38.63
CA THR A 373 6.28 22.91 38.64
C THR A 373 4.88 23.15 39.23
#